data_ea669bce681631fe1ecaf1a71983fbed
#
_entry.id   ea669bce681631fe1ecaf1a71983fbed
#
_cell.length_a   1.000
_cell.length_b   1.000
_cell.length_c   1.000
_cell.angle_alpha   90.00
_cell.angle_beta   90.00
_cell.angle_gamma   90.00
#
_symmetry.space_group_name_H-M   'P 1'
#
loop_
_entity.id
_entity.type
_entity.pdbx_description
1 polymer ?
#
loop_
_entity_poly.entity_id
_entity_poly.type
_entity_poly.pdbx_seq_one_letter_code
_entity_poly.pdbx_strand_id
1 'polypeptide(L)'
;SKVIEESVLFLFDGKEQVTYLKGVDSVFSIVNPIKKSLFQGEWLQPNTSQVVIGYGISQKLSLGLFDFQNPFEVFVPKPGKGVIEVPEQAFNKAKLNPIGIYAISEDLDSKYVFADLAMTQSVLEFKPNQITALEIKTNNSENENTIINQLQNIFKNKVTIRNRAQLNDSLYKMLNTENIAVYLIFTLVIISALFNLIGALIMMILDKKENLKTGGKELLQSYS
;
A
#
# COMPACT_ATOMS: atom_id res chain seq x y z
N SER A 1 -3.70 -4.65 20.59
CA SER A 1 -3.64 -3.18 20.54
C SER A 1 -4.89 -2.62 19.88
N LYS A 2 -5.47 -1.59 20.48
CA LYS A 2 -6.58 -0.82 19.92
C LYS A 2 -6.03 0.22 18.97
N VAL A 3 -6.68 0.38 17.81
CA VAL A 3 -6.22 1.28 16.76
C VAL A 3 -7.38 2.05 16.17
N ILE A 4 -7.13 3.31 15.84
CA ILE A 4 -7.99 4.14 14.99
C ILE A 4 -7.16 4.51 13.76
N GLU A 5 -7.73 4.32 12.57
CA GLU A 5 -7.08 4.65 11.31
C GLU A 5 -8.09 5.42 10.45
N GLU A 6 -7.81 6.70 10.21
CA GLU A 6 -8.67 7.59 9.42
C GLU A 6 -7.86 8.44 8.46
N SER A 7 -8.42 8.66 7.27
CA SER A 7 -7.82 9.53 6.26
C SER A 7 -8.08 10.98 6.61
N VAL A 8 -7.03 11.78 6.71
CA VAL A 8 -7.08 13.17 7.15
C VAL A 8 -6.16 14.04 6.29
N LEU A 9 -6.35 15.35 6.37
CA LEU A 9 -5.46 16.31 5.73
C LEU A 9 -4.46 16.86 6.76
N PHE A 10 -3.19 16.77 6.44
CA PHE A 10 -2.12 17.42 7.19
C PHE A 10 -1.65 18.68 6.47
N LEU A 11 -1.41 19.73 7.23
CA LEU A 11 -0.91 21.02 6.75
C LEU A 11 0.34 21.41 7.53
N PHE A 12 1.39 21.80 6.80
CA PHE A 12 2.61 22.35 7.37
C PHE A 12 3.25 23.33 6.39
N ASP A 13 3.51 24.55 6.83
CA ASP A 13 4.17 25.60 6.04
C ASP A 13 3.59 25.75 4.61
N GLY A 14 2.25 25.79 4.51
CA GLY A 14 1.53 25.90 3.24
C GLY A 14 1.53 24.64 2.36
N LYS A 15 2.18 23.57 2.80
CA LYS A 15 2.16 22.26 2.11
C LYS A 15 1.09 21.37 2.70
N GLU A 16 0.40 20.65 1.83
CA GLU A 16 -0.72 19.78 2.19
C GLU A 16 -0.43 18.32 1.82
N GLN A 17 -0.83 17.42 2.69
CA GLN A 17 -0.75 15.97 2.44
C GLN A 17 -1.98 15.26 2.99
N VAL A 18 -2.74 14.60 2.13
CA VAL A 18 -3.80 13.67 2.56
C VAL A 18 -3.16 12.32 2.82
N THR A 19 -3.27 11.84 4.05
CA THR A 19 -2.78 10.53 4.45
C THR A 19 -3.47 10.07 5.73
N TYR A 20 -3.03 8.96 6.34
CA TYR A 20 -3.72 8.36 7.46
C TYR A 20 -3.15 8.82 8.81
N LEU A 21 -4.03 9.33 9.66
CA LEU A 21 -3.77 9.46 11.10
C LEU A 21 -4.07 8.12 11.76
N LYS A 22 -3.06 7.53 12.41
CA LYS A 22 -3.17 6.25 13.09
C LYS A 22 -2.99 6.44 14.60
N GLY A 23 -4.13 6.51 15.31
CA GLY A 23 -4.17 6.55 16.76
C GLY A 23 -3.90 5.18 17.35
N VAL A 24 -2.94 5.06 18.26
CA VAL A 24 -2.48 3.79 18.83
C VAL A 24 -2.43 3.84 20.35
N ASP A 25 -2.72 2.71 21.00
CA ASP A 25 -2.61 2.58 22.45
C ASP A 25 -1.17 2.26 22.89
N SER A 26 -0.93 2.25 24.20
CA SER A 26 0.39 1.97 24.78
C SER A 26 0.93 0.56 24.49
N VAL A 27 0.04 -0.38 24.16
CA VAL A 27 0.38 -1.77 23.84
C VAL A 27 0.84 -1.93 22.39
N PHE A 28 0.59 -0.95 21.55
CA PHE A 28 0.90 -1.00 20.11
C PHE A 28 2.38 -1.34 19.83
N SER A 29 3.31 -0.73 20.55
CA SER A 29 4.74 -0.97 20.36
C SER A 29 5.20 -2.38 20.77
N ILE A 30 4.37 -3.12 21.51
CA ILE A 30 4.61 -4.52 21.88
C ILE A 30 4.11 -5.44 20.75
N VAL A 31 2.94 -5.10 20.19
CA VAL A 31 2.32 -5.85 19.08
C VAL A 31 3.10 -5.62 17.78
N ASN A 32 3.44 -4.37 17.51
CA ASN A 32 4.17 -3.95 16.31
C ASN A 32 5.55 -3.39 16.65
N PRO A 33 6.62 -3.94 16.06
CA PRO A 33 7.99 -3.52 16.37
C PRO A 33 8.40 -2.19 15.72
N ILE A 34 7.46 -1.35 15.33
CA ILE A 34 7.68 -0.08 14.61
C ILE A 34 8.61 0.88 15.35
N LYS A 35 8.59 0.84 16.68
CA LYS A 35 9.51 1.62 17.53
C LYS A 35 10.99 1.33 17.22
N LYS A 36 11.30 0.13 16.73
CA LYS A 36 12.66 -0.24 16.30
C LYS A 36 13.09 0.41 14.99
N SER A 37 12.12 0.92 14.23
CA SER A 37 12.34 1.57 12.94
C SER A 37 12.32 3.10 13.04
N LEU A 38 12.44 3.64 14.26
CA LEU A 38 12.66 5.07 14.45
C LEU A 38 13.99 5.46 13.80
N PHE A 39 13.91 6.40 12.86
CA PHE A 39 15.05 6.98 12.18
C PHE A 39 15.62 8.16 12.98
N GLN A 40 14.73 8.98 13.57
CA GLN A 40 15.10 10.14 14.35
C GLN A 40 14.04 10.42 15.43
N GLY A 41 14.46 10.97 16.57
CA GLY A 41 13.58 11.39 17.67
C GLY A 41 13.13 10.26 18.57
N GLU A 42 11.93 10.39 19.14
CA GLU A 42 11.39 9.48 20.15
C GLU A 42 10.03 8.93 19.75
N TRP A 43 9.60 7.86 20.42
CA TRP A 43 8.27 7.29 20.28
C TRP A 43 7.26 8.04 21.16
N LEU A 44 5.99 7.93 20.78
CA LEU A 44 4.83 8.58 21.43
C LEU A 44 4.80 8.40 22.95
N GLN A 45 4.39 9.45 23.62
CA GLN A 45 3.99 9.41 25.02
C GLN A 45 2.45 9.48 25.13
N PRO A 46 1.85 8.69 26.03
CA PRO A 46 0.39 8.68 26.21
C PRO A 46 -0.17 10.04 26.60
N ASN A 47 -1.40 10.32 26.15
CA ASN A 47 -2.15 11.55 26.47
C ASN A 47 -1.45 12.85 26.06
N THR A 48 -0.75 12.85 24.95
CA THR A 48 -0.08 14.02 24.39
C THR A 48 -0.54 14.30 22.96
N SER A 49 -0.28 15.51 22.45
CA SER A 49 -0.42 15.87 21.04
C SER A 49 0.80 15.49 20.19
N GLN A 50 1.68 14.67 20.74
CA GLN A 50 2.86 14.19 20.07
C GLN A 50 2.50 13.24 18.93
N VAL A 51 3.28 13.32 17.84
CA VAL A 51 3.12 12.42 16.68
C VAL A 51 4.48 11.92 16.19
N VAL A 52 4.45 10.72 15.61
CA VAL A 52 5.59 10.12 14.92
C VAL A 52 5.21 9.97 13.46
N ILE A 53 5.96 10.61 12.58
CA ILE A 53 5.66 10.73 11.16
C ILE A 53 6.53 9.79 10.33
N GLY A 54 6.01 9.32 9.20
CA GLY A 54 6.81 8.56 8.26
C GLY A 54 7.80 9.45 7.50
N TYR A 55 8.96 8.92 7.17
CA TYR A 55 10.02 9.65 6.46
C TYR A 55 9.52 10.23 5.13
N GLY A 56 8.70 9.50 4.36
CA GLY A 56 8.10 9.98 3.12
C GLY A 56 7.18 11.18 3.32
N ILE A 57 6.40 11.22 4.41
CA ILE A 57 5.54 12.36 4.78
C ILE A 57 6.40 13.56 5.18
N SER A 58 7.42 13.35 6.02
CA SER A 58 8.40 14.36 6.40
C SER A 58 9.02 15.04 5.19
N GLN A 59 9.45 14.28 4.19
CA GLN A 59 10.03 14.81 2.96
C GLN A 59 9.02 15.62 2.14
N LYS A 60 7.80 15.10 1.93
CA LYS A 60 6.77 15.78 1.16
C LYS A 60 6.35 17.12 1.76
N LEU A 61 6.20 17.17 3.06
CA LEU A 61 5.86 18.39 3.79
C LEU A 61 7.07 19.29 4.07
N SER A 62 8.30 18.80 3.88
CA SER A 62 9.54 19.41 4.35
C SER A 62 9.51 19.67 5.87
N LEU A 63 8.88 18.76 6.60
CA LEU A 63 8.67 18.83 8.03
C LEU A 63 9.85 18.20 8.76
N GLY A 64 10.61 19.00 9.48
CA GLY A 64 11.66 18.56 10.39
C GLY A 64 11.14 18.37 11.81
N LEU A 65 11.90 17.64 12.63
CA LEU A 65 11.70 17.68 14.08
C LEU A 65 12.22 19.02 14.60
N PHE A 66 11.53 19.59 15.62
CA PHE A 66 11.91 20.83 16.26
C PHE A 66 11.70 22.13 15.45
N ASP A 67 10.89 22.07 14.37
CA ASP A 67 10.38 23.29 13.77
C ASP A 67 9.19 23.81 14.56
N PHE A 68 9.45 24.76 15.45
CA PHE A 68 8.43 25.40 16.31
C PHE A 68 7.85 26.67 15.69
N GLN A 69 8.34 27.11 14.53
CA GLN A 69 7.90 28.36 13.90
C GLN A 69 6.58 28.14 13.15
N ASN A 70 6.45 26.99 12.50
CA ASN A 70 5.26 26.64 11.73
C ASN A 70 4.45 25.56 12.45
N PRO A 71 3.14 25.74 12.62
CA PRO A 71 2.31 24.72 13.22
C PRO A 71 2.12 23.56 12.27
N PHE A 72 2.35 22.34 12.74
CA PHE A 72 1.90 21.13 12.06
C PHE A 72 0.46 20.86 12.48
N GLU A 73 -0.45 20.88 11.52
CA GLU A 73 -1.88 20.82 11.79
C GLU A 73 -2.53 19.62 11.09
N VAL A 74 -3.53 19.05 11.73
CA VAL A 74 -4.40 18.03 11.16
C VAL A 74 -5.82 18.57 11.01
N PHE A 75 -6.43 18.33 9.87
CA PHE A 75 -7.82 18.66 9.55
C PHE A 75 -8.58 17.37 9.32
N VAL A 76 -9.62 17.17 10.09
CA VAL A 76 -10.46 15.97 10.08
C VAL A 76 -11.87 16.38 9.69
N PRO A 77 -12.47 15.81 8.65
CA PRO A 77 -13.86 16.07 8.30
C PRO A 77 -14.79 15.73 9.47
N LYS A 78 -15.68 16.65 9.84
CA LYS A 78 -16.69 16.37 10.85
C LYS A 78 -17.68 15.33 10.34
N PRO A 79 -18.04 14.34 11.15
CA PRO A 79 -19.09 13.42 10.79
C PRO A 79 -20.43 14.17 10.74
N GLY A 80 -21.09 14.20 9.57
CA GLY A 80 -22.39 14.83 9.42
C GLY A 80 -22.98 14.65 8.04
N LYS A 81 -24.32 14.68 7.98
CA LYS A 81 -25.11 14.70 6.73
C LYS A 81 -25.75 16.09 6.63
N GLY A 82 -25.08 17.06 6.07
CA GLY A 82 -25.64 18.41 5.92
C GLY A 82 -24.91 19.21 4.85
N VAL A 83 -25.58 20.26 4.35
CA VAL A 83 -24.94 21.26 3.49
C VAL A 83 -23.98 22.03 4.37
N ILE A 84 -22.72 22.05 3.99
CA ILE A 84 -21.68 22.81 4.65
C ILE A 84 -21.85 24.27 4.22
N GLU A 85 -22.47 25.09 5.08
CA GLU A 85 -22.67 26.52 4.80
C GLU A 85 -21.37 27.32 4.95
N VAL A 86 -20.48 26.88 5.83
CA VAL A 86 -19.17 27.51 6.09
C VAL A 86 -18.09 26.43 6.01
N PRO A 87 -17.20 26.43 5.00
CA PRO A 87 -16.16 25.41 4.82
C PRO A 87 -15.26 25.22 6.03
N GLU A 88 -14.98 26.29 6.78
CA GLU A 88 -14.12 26.27 7.98
C GLU A 88 -14.74 25.46 9.13
N GLN A 89 -16.04 25.35 9.21
CA GLN A 89 -16.76 24.59 10.23
C GLN A 89 -16.90 23.11 9.90
N ALA A 90 -16.53 22.71 8.68
CA ALA A 90 -16.61 21.35 8.21
C ALA A 90 -15.54 20.41 8.78
N PHE A 91 -14.51 20.99 9.38
CA PHE A 91 -13.35 20.25 9.86
C PHE A 91 -13.10 20.49 11.34
N ASN A 92 -12.72 19.42 12.03
CA ASN A 92 -12.02 19.52 13.30
C ASN A 92 -10.54 19.74 13.00
N LYS A 93 -9.92 20.58 13.81
CA LYS A 93 -8.53 20.99 13.64
C LYS A 93 -7.78 20.77 14.94
N ALA A 94 -6.58 20.20 14.85
CA ALA A 94 -5.68 20.07 15.98
C ALA A 94 -4.24 20.38 15.57
N LYS A 95 -3.48 20.97 16.49
CA LYS A 95 -2.04 21.17 16.37
C LYS A 95 -1.33 19.94 16.88
N LEU A 96 -0.37 19.46 16.12
CA LEU A 96 0.42 18.27 16.39
C LEU A 96 1.88 18.67 16.68
N ASN A 97 2.53 17.89 17.52
CA ASN A 97 3.92 18.07 17.85
C ASN A 97 4.76 16.88 17.32
N PRO A 98 5.48 17.03 16.21
CA PRO A 98 6.33 15.97 15.67
C PRO A 98 7.53 15.73 16.58
N ILE A 99 7.62 14.52 17.16
CA ILE A 99 8.73 14.14 18.06
C ILE A 99 9.60 13.02 17.52
N GLY A 100 9.17 12.36 16.44
CA GLY A 100 9.92 11.29 15.84
C GLY A 100 9.60 11.08 14.37
N ILE A 101 10.57 10.53 13.65
CA ILE A 101 10.44 10.10 12.26
C ILE A 101 10.79 8.62 12.20
N TYR A 102 9.94 7.81 11.57
CA TYR A 102 10.23 6.40 11.31
C TYR A 102 10.51 6.16 9.82
N ALA A 103 11.31 5.11 9.53
CA ALA A 103 11.63 4.68 8.18
C ALA A 103 11.59 3.14 8.10
N ILE A 104 10.68 2.59 7.29
CA ILE A 104 10.48 1.15 7.12
C ILE A 104 10.50 0.79 5.63
N SER A 105 9.62 1.42 4.86
CA SER A 105 9.47 1.27 3.42
C SER A 105 8.76 2.48 2.85
N GLU A 106 9.01 2.79 1.59
CA GLU A 106 8.43 3.95 0.91
C GLU A 106 6.90 4.04 1.05
N ASP A 107 6.21 2.90 0.91
CA ASP A 107 4.75 2.81 1.04
C ASP A 107 4.28 3.15 2.46
N LEU A 108 4.90 2.57 3.48
CA LEU A 108 4.50 2.79 4.87
C LEU A 108 4.90 4.18 5.35
N ASP A 109 6.08 4.65 4.93
CA ASP A 109 6.64 5.95 5.32
C ASP A 109 5.86 7.12 4.74
N SER A 110 5.14 6.88 3.63
CA SER A 110 4.25 7.86 3.00
C SER A 110 2.80 7.74 3.45
N LYS A 111 2.46 6.75 4.28
CA LYS A 111 1.07 6.39 4.57
C LYS A 111 0.59 6.81 5.95
N TYR A 112 1.42 6.74 6.99
CA TYR A 112 0.94 6.89 8.36
C TYR A 112 1.63 8.00 9.14
N VAL A 113 0.81 8.76 9.89
CA VAL A 113 1.22 9.58 11.03
C VAL A 113 0.66 8.90 12.29
N PHE A 114 1.54 8.47 13.19
CA PHE A 114 1.14 7.85 14.44
C PHE A 114 0.87 8.89 15.51
N ALA A 115 -0.20 8.72 16.27
CA ALA A 115 -0.61 9.59 17.37
C ALA A 115 -1.11 8.75 18.54
N ASP A 116 -1.28 9.36 19.69
CA ASP A 116 -1.94 8.73 20.84
C ASP A 116 -3.41 8.45 20.55
N LEU A 117 -3.91 7.30 21.03
CA LEU A 117 -5.28 6.85 20.79
C LEU A 117 -6.33 7.84 21.34
N ALA A 118 -6.12 8.34 22.57
CA ALA A 118 -7.07 9.25 23.20
C ALA A 118 -7.12 10.60 22.49
N MET A 119 -5.96 11.13 22.07
CA MET A 119 -5.87 12.33 21.27
C MET A 119 -6.60 12.15 19.93
N THR A 120 -6.38 11.04 19.25
CA THR A 120 -7.03 10.74 17.97
C THR A 120 -8.56 10.61 18.13
N GLN A 121 -9.04 9.95 19.20
CA GLN A 121 -10.47 9.89 19.51
C GLN A 121 -11.07 11.30 19.72
N SER A 122 -10.35 12.17 20.40
CA SER A 122 -10.82 13.55 20.64
C SER A 122 -10.95 14.35 19.35
N VAL A 123 -9.96 14.26 18.45
CA VAL A 123 -9.96 15.02 17.19
C VAL A 123 -11.04 14.51 16.22
N LEU A 124 -11.30 13.20 16.24
CA LEU A 124 -12.32 12.54 15.42
C LEU A 124 -13.73 12.59 16.03
N GLU A 125 -13.88 13.16 17.24
CA GLU A 125 -15.14 13.14 18.00
C GLU A 125 -15.69 11.71 18.20
N PHE A 126 -14.79 10.74 18.36
CA PHE A 126 -15.16 9.36 18.63
C PHE A 126 -15.62 9.18 20.10
N LYS A 127 -16.59 8.30 20.29
CA LYS A 127 -17.02 7.94 21.64
C LYS A 127 -15.91 7.20 22.39
N PRO A 128 -15.88 7.27 23.71
CA PRO A 128 -15.00 6.43 24.51
C PRO A 128 -15.13 4.95 24.11
N ASN A 129 -14.01 4.27 23.91
CA ASN A 129 -13.92 2.88 23.40
C ASN A 129 -14.32 2.66 21.92
N GLN A 130 -14.64 3.68 21.17
CA GLN A 130 -14.79 3.56 19.72
C GLN A 130 -13.41 3.43 19.07
N ILE A 131 -13.24 2.40 18.27
CA ILE A 131 -12.00 2.10 17.53
C ILE A 131 -12.36 1.64 16.12
N THR A 132 -11.42 1.76 15.17
CA THR A 132 -11.62 1.26 13.80
C THR A 132 -11.08 -0.16 13.63
N ALA A 133 -10.04 -0.53 14.38
CA ALA A 133 -9.45 -1.85 14.30
C ALA A 133 -8.85 -2.32 15.63
N LEU A 134 -8.68 -3.64 15.73
CA LEU A 134 -7.96 -4.31 16.81
C LEU A 134 -6.81 -5.10 16.17
N GLU A 135 -5.57 -4.74 16.51
CA GLU A 135 -4.39 -5.46 16.03
C GLU A 135 -3.96 -6.52 17.05
N ILE A 136 -3.83 -7.75 16.58
CA ILE A 136 -3.51 -8.92 17.40
C ILE A 136 -2.21 -9.53 16.88
N LYS A 137 -1.27 -9.80 17.79
CA LYS A 137 -0.06 -10.55 17.50
C LYS A 137 -0.21 -11.96 18.05
N THR A 138 -0.01 -12.96 17.21
CA THR A 138 0.00 -14.36 17.60
C THR A 138 1.42 -14.82 17.86
N ASN A 139 1.59 -15.71 18.85
CA ASN A 139 2.91 -16.26 19.18
C ASN A 139 3.30 -17.46 18.29
N ASN A 140 2.33 -18.03 17.56
CA ASN A 140 2.51 -19.22 16.74
C ASN A 140 1.87 -19.03 15.38
N SER A 141 2.64 -18.99 14.32
CA SER A 141 2.17 -18.88 12.94
C SER A 141 1.46 -20.15 12.44
N GLU A 142 1.75 -21.31 13.06
CA GLU A 142 1.21 -22.61 12.64
C GLU A 142 -0.30 -22.77 12.85
N ASN A 143 -0.91 -21.93 13.70
CA ASN A 143 -2.33 -21.99 14.07
C ASN A 143 -3.13 -20.74 13.63
N GLU A 144 -2.64 -19.95 12.67
CA GLU A 144 -3.30 -18.70 12.27
C GLU A 144 -4.76 -18.94 11.83
N ASN A 145 -5.02 -19.95 11.02
CA ASN A 145 -6.38 -20.27 10.57
C ASN A 145 -7.30 -20.70 11.72
N THR A 146 -6.78 -21.42 12.70
CA THR A 146 -7.53 -21.81 13.90
C THR A 146 -7.92 -20.59 14.72
N ILE A 147 -7.00 -19.65 14.90
CA ILE A 147 -7.24 -18.39 15.61
C ILE A 147 -8.27 -17.53 14.86
N ILE A 148 -8.15 -17.42 13.53
CA ILE A 148 -9.12 -16.70 12.70
C ILE A 148 -10.54 -17.30 12.88
N ASN A 149 -10.68 -18.63 12.83
CA ASN A 149 -11.96 -19.29 13.01
C ASN A 149 -12.54 -19.07 14.42
N GLN A 150 -11.70 -19.10 15.45
CA GLN A 150 -12.13 -18.80 16.82
C GLN A 150 -12.62 -17.35 16.97
N LEU A 151 -11.89 -16.40 16.39
CA LEU A 151 -12.27 -14.99 16.40
C LEU A 151 -13.57 -14.76 15.61
N GLN A 152 -13.76 -15.41 14.46
CA GLN A 152 -15.01 -15.35 13.70
C GLN A 152 -16.20 -15.85 14.52
N ASN A 153 -16.02 -16.95 15.27
CA ASN A 153 -17.06 -17.47 16.16
C ASN A 153 -17.38 -16.51 17.31
N ILE A 154 -16.39 -15.87 17.91
CA ILE A 154 -16.57 -14.90 19.00
C ILE A 154 -17.34 -13.67 18.50
N PHE A 155 -16.93 -13.11 17.37
CA PHE A 155 -17.49 -11.87 16.83
C PHE A 155 -18.72 -12.10 15.93
N LYS A 156 -19.12 -13.36 15.67
CA LYS A 156 -20.32 -13.72 14.89
C LYS A 156 -20.43 -12.95 13.57
N ASN A 157 -19.32 -12.85 12.82
CA ASN A 157 -19.23 -12.15 11.55
C ASN A 157 -19.53 -10.63 11.59
N LYS A 158 -19.49 -10.01 12.77
CA LYS A 158 -19.67 -8.55 12.92
C LYS A 158 -18.41 -7.75 12.60
N VAL A 159 -17.27 -8.41 12.44
CA VAL A 159 -15.98 -7.80 12.12
C VAL A 159 -15.35 -8.51 10.93
N THR A 160 -14.58 -7.78 10.15
CA THR A 160 -13.73 -8.36 9.09
C THR A 160 -12.37 -8.69 9.69
N ILE A 161 -11.98 -9.96 9.66
CA ILE A 161 -10.66 -10.40 10.11
C ILE A 161 -9.76 -10.49 8.90
N ARG A 162 -8.61 -9.83 8.97
CA ARG A 162 -7.59 -9.84 7.91
C ARG A 162 -6.26 -10.27 8.49
N ASN A 163 -5.59 -11.18 7.84
CA ASN A 163 -4.22 -11.52 8.17
C ASN A 163 -3.22 -10.53 7.54
N ARG A 164 -1.95 -10.65 7.89
CA ARG A 164 -0.91 -9.74 7.40
C ARG A 164 -0.76 -9.76 5.87
N ALA A 165 -0.93 -10.92 5.24
CA ALA A 165 -0.89 -11.04 3.79
C ALA A 165 -2.06 -10.30 3.13
N GLN A 166 -3.27 -10.43 3.69
CA GLN A 166 -4.48 -9.75 3.20
C GLN A 166 -4.44 -8.22 3.42
N LEU A 167 -3.72 -7.74 4.44
CA LEU A 167 -3.51 -6.30 4.64
C LEU A 167 -2.62 -5.70 3.54
N ASN A 168 -1.71 -6.51 3.00
CA ASN A 168 -0.82 -6.14 1.90
C ASN A 168 -1.36 -6.59 0.52
N ASP A 169 -2.64 -6.94 0.43
CA ASP A 169 -3.28 -7.48 -0.79
C ASP A 169 -3.12 -6.56 -2.01
N SER A 170 -3.05 -5.25 -1.81
CA SER A 170 -2.76 -4.29 -2.89
C SER A 170 -1.37 -4.50 -3.50
N LEU A 171 -0.35 -4.78 -2.69
CA LEU A 171 1.00 -5.11 -3.15
C LEU A 171 1.01 -6.46 -3.89
N TYR A 172 0.33 -7.47 -3.34
CA TYR A 172 0.23 -8.78 -4.02
C TYR A 172 -0.56 -8.70 -5.32
N LYS A 173 -1.59 -7.86 -5.41
CA LYS A 173 -2.31 -7.60 -6.67
C LYS A 173 -1.43 -6.90 -7.69
N MET A 174 -0.61 -5.92 -7.27
CA MET A 174 0.35 -5.25 -8.14
C MET A 174 1.39 -6.24 -8.69
N LEU A 175 1.99 -7.06 -7.84
CA LEU A 175 2.95 -8.10 -8.24
C LEU A 175 2.31 -9.14 -9.19
N ASN A 176 1.06 -9.54 -8.95
CA ASN A 176 0.34 -10.43 -9.84
C ASN A 176 0.07 -9.80 -11.21
N THR A 177 -0.25 -8.51 -11.25
CA THR A 177 -0.46 -7.77 -12.51
C THR A 177 0.84 -7.67 -13.31
N GLU A 178 1.97 -7.40 -12.67
CA GLU A 178 3.29 -7.43 -13.31
C GLU A 178 3.61 -8.81 -13.90
N ASN A 179 3.38 -9.88 -13.14
CA ASN A 179 3.60 -11.24 -13.63
C ASN A 179 2.73 -11.54 -14.86
N ILE A 180 1.45 -11.17 -14.87
CA ILE A 180 0.55 -11.35 -16.01
C ILE A 180 1.06 -10.57 -17.23
N ALA A 181 1.52 -9.33 -17.05
CA ALA A 181 2.08 -8.53 -18.13
C ALA A 181 3.32 -9.20 -18.75
N VAL A 182 4.22 -9.71 -17.90
CA VAL A 182 5.41 -10.45 -18.33
C VAL A 182 5.03 -11.71 -19.13
N TYR A 183 4.07 -12.51 -18.66
CA TYR A 183 3.58 -13.68 -19.39
C TYR A 183 2.97 -13.31 -20.74
N LEU A 184 2.21 -12.24 -20.85
CA LEU A 184 1.67 -11.74 -22.12
C LEU A 184 2.77 -11.36 -23.11
N ILE A 185 3.80 -10.65 -22.64
CA ILE A 185 4.94 -10.27 -23.49
C ILE A 185 5.68 -11.52 -23.98
N PHE A 186 6.00 -12.47 -23.10
CA PHE A 186 6.65 -13.72 -23.50
C PHE A 186 5.81 -14.52 -24.50
N THR A 187 4.50 -14.58 -24.31
CA THR A 187 3.58 -15.27 -25.24
C THR A 187 3.62 -14.60 -26.62
N LEU A 188 3.59 -13.28 -26.69
CA LEU A 188 3.70 -12.53 -27.95
C LEU A 188 5.04 -12.80 -28.67
N VAL A 189 6.14 -12.84 -27.92
CA VAL A 189 7.47 -13.13 -28.48
C VAL A 189 7.53 -14.55 -29.04
N ILE A 190 6.98 -15.55 -28.34
CA ILE A 190 6.91 -16.94 -28.80
C ILE A 190 6.07 -17.05 -30.08
N ILE A 191 4.90 -16.41 -30.12
CA ILE A 191 4.04 -16.41 -31.31
C ILE A 191 4.78 -15.79 -32.50
N SER A 192 5.45 -14.66 -32.30
CA SER A 192 6.24 -13.99 -33.35
C SER A 192 7.39 -14.87 -33.87
N ALA A 193 8.09 -15.58 -32.98
CA ALA A 193 9.14 -16.51 -33.35
C ALA A 193 8.59 -17.71 -34.16
N LEU A 194 7.41 -18.24 -33.80
CA LEU A 194 6.75 -19.31 -34.55
C LEU A 194 6.36 -18.86 -35.96
N PHE A 195 5.82 -17.63 -36.13
CA PHE A 195 5.51 -17.10 -37.44
C PHE A 195 6.76 -16.96 -38.34
N ASN A 196 7.86 -16.49 -37.78
CA ASN A 196 9.13 -16.39 -38.50
C ASN A 196 9.64 -17.79 -38.93
N LEU A 197 9.53 -18.79 -38.04
CA LEU A 197 9.93 -20.17 -38.34
C LEU A 197 9.07 -20.76 -39.47
N ILE A 198 7.74 -20.57 -39.40
CA ILE A 198 6.83 -21.02 -40.45
C ILE A 198 7.16 -20.36 -41.81
N GLY A 199 7.41 -19.04 -41.78
CA GLY A 199 7.81 -18.31 -42.99
C GLY A 199 9.11 -18.84 -43.60
N ALA A 200 10.13 -19.12 -42.79
CA ALA A 200 11.38 -19.73 -43.24
C ALA A 200 11.17 -21.15 -43.83
N LEU A 201 10.34 -21.99 -43.22
CA LEU A 201 10.02 -23.31 -43.71
C LEU A 201 9.28 -23.28 -45.06
N ILE A 202 8.31 -22.38 -45.22
CA ILE A 202 7.59 -22.16 -46.47
C ILE A 202 8.54 -21.77 -47.60
N MET A 203 9.45 -20.81 -47.33
CA MET A 203 10.48 -20.36 -48.29
C MET A 203 11.37 -21.53 -48.69
N MET A 204 11.87 -22.31 -47.75
CA MET A 204 12.70 -23.49 -48.03
C MET A 204 11.99 -24.55 -48.89
N ILE A 205 10.70 -24.78 -48.64
CA ILE A 205 9.90 -25.71 -49.43
C ILE A 205 9.69 -25.20 -50.86
N LEU A 206 9.43 -23.91 -51.05
CA LEU A 206 9.25 -23.27 -52.35
C LEU A 206 10.53 -23.35 -53.17
N ASP A 207 11.67 -22.98 -52.58
CA ASP A 207 12.99 -23.07 -53.25
C ASP A 207 13.34 -24.48 -53.70
N LYS A 208 13.04 -25.50 -52.86
CA LYS A 208 13.26 -26.89 -53.20
C LYS A 208 12.37 -27.38 -54.32
N LYS A 209 11.11 -26.91 -54.37
CA LYS A 209 10.14 -27.24 -55.41
C LYS A 209 10.53 -26.60 -56.75
N GLU A 210 11.08 -25.42 -56.76
CA GLU A 210 11.56 -24.70 -57.96
C GLU A 210 12.84 -25.37 -58.54
N ASN A 211 13.77 -25.73 -57.67
CA ASN A 211 14.96 -26.48 -58.03
C ASN A 211 14.66 -27.87 -58.62
N LEU A 212 13.66 -28.58 -58.10
CA LEU A 212 13.20 -29.87 -58.65
C LEU A 212 12.56 -29.71 -60.05
N LYS A 213 11.84 -28.59 -60.28
CA LYS A 213 11.24 -28.31 -61.59
C LYS A 213 12.32 -27.98 -62.61
N THR A 214 13.36 -27.21 -62.22
CA THR A 214 14.46 -26.81 -63.12
C THR A 214 15.36 -28.00 -63.46
N GLY A 215 15.75 -28.80 -62.46
CA GLY A 215 16.54 -30.02 -62.69
C GLY A 215 15.80 -31.07 -63.49
N GLY A 216 14.48 -31.22 -63.35
CA GLY A 216 13.67 -32.09 -64.18
C GLY A 216 13.58 -31.67 -65.66
N LYS A 217 13.60 -30.34 -65.96
CA LYS A 217 13.66 -29.81 -67.30
C LYS A 217 15.02 -30.03 -67.97
N GLU A 218 16.11 -29.83 -67.24
CA GLU A 218 17.46 -30.06 -67.73
C GLU A 218 17.72 -31.52 -68.09
N LEU A 219 17.19 -32.48 -67.30
CA LEU A 219 17.25 -33.92 -67.59
C LEU A 219 16.49 -34.26 -68.86
N LEU A 220 15.32 -33.68 -69.10
CA LEU A 220 14.52 -33.92 -70.28
C LEU A 220 15.18 -33.31 -71.54
N GLN A 221 15.91 -32.21 -71.47
CA GLN A 221 16.67 -31.65 -72.59
C GLN A 221 17.95 -32.40 -72.89
N SER A 222 18.52 -33.11 -71.95
CA SER A 222 19.75 -33.94 -72.15
C SER A 222 19.46 -35.28 -72.83
N TYR A 223 18.23 -35.75 -72.99
CA TYR A 223 17.83 -36.96 -73.62
C TYR A 223 17.12 -36.77 -74.98
N SER A 224 17.04 -35.52 -75.47
CA SER A 224 16.53 -35.21 -76.82
C SER A 224 17.70 -34.84 -77.75
#